data_158e84dd2a30b84441d98addf90a279b
#
_entry.id   158e84dd2a30b84441d98addf90a279b
#
_cell.length_a   1.000
_cell.length_b   1.000
_cell.length_c   1.000
_cell.angle_alpha   90.00
_cell.angle_beta   90.00
_cell.angle_gamma   90.00
#
_symmetry.space_group_name_H-M   'P 1'
#
loop_
_entity.id
_entity.type
_entity.pdbx_description
1 polymer ?
#
loop_
_entity_poly.entity_id
_entity_poly.type
_entity_poly.pdbx_seq_one_letter_code
_entity_poly.pdbx_strand_id
1 'polypeptide(L)'
;MRFPFILATSLLSTAALAQPLVAEAPLRAHLSFLADDLLEGRGTGQRGGDLAVRYLETQAAVAGLQPLKDGSYRQALTIVGSKALPSSTVTFSAGGKTLSPAFGKDIVFGAANGQQTVAFDAPVVFAGYGIRAPEENWDDFKGVDLKGKLVIMMVNDPQPTVAEANRFAGKSLTYYGRWVYKYEEALRQGAAGVLLIHTTASASYPWSVPA
;
A
#
# COMPACT_ATOMS: atom_id res chain seq x y z
N MET A 1 -72.37 -17.27 -48.41
CA MET A 1 -71.25 -17.87 -47.65
C MET A 1 -70.17 -16.81 -47.50
N ARG A 2 -69.98 -16.25 -46.27
CA ARG A 2 -68.89 -15.27 -45.98
C ARG A 2 -67.82 -15.98 -45.16
N PHE A 3 -66.63 -16.07 -45.70
CA PHE A 3 -65.49 -16.62 -44.96
C PHE A 3 -64.79 -15.48 -44.16
N PRO A 4 -64.48 -15.67 -42.88
CA PRO A 4 -63.71 -14.69 -42.14
C PRO A 4 -62.20 -14.90 -42.44
N PHE A 5 -61.55 -13.83 -42.80
CA PHE A 5 -60.10 -13.76 -42.95
C PHE A 5 -59.49 -13.59 -41.53
N ILE A 6 -58.77 -14.62 -41.04
CA ILE A 6 -58.02 -14.53 -39.78
C ILE A 6 -56.64 -13.98 -40.10
N LEU A 7 -56.40 -12.75 -39.68
CA LEU A 7 -55.09 -12.09 -39.78
C LEU A 7 -54.24 -12.55 -38.60
N ALA A 8 -53.26 -13.42 -38.83
CA ALA A 8 -52.30 -13.86 -37.83
C ALA A 8 -51.17 -12.82 -37.73
N THR A 9 -51.20 -12.02 -36.65
CA THR A 9 -50.10 -11.11 -36.27
C THR A 9 -49.02 -11.90 -35.56
N SER A 10 -47.91 -12.17 -36.26
CA SER A 10 -46.71 -12.74 -35.65
C SER A 10 -45.97 -11.66 -34.83
N LEU A 11 -45.98 -11.77 -33.51
CA LEU A 11 -45.13 -11.01 -32.61
C LEU A 11 -43.69 -11.49 -32.75
N LEU A 12 -42.84 -10.75 -33.46
CA LEU A 12 -41.39 -10.95 -33.35
C LEU A 12 -40.90 -10.40 -32.00
N SER A 13 -40.66 -11.29 -31.06
CA SER A 13 -39.95 -10.98 -29.82
C SER A 13 -38.48 -10.73 -30.16
N THR A 14 -38.06 -9.48 -30.24
CA THR A 14 -36.62 -9.14 -30.23
C THR A 14 -36.06 -9.39 -28.84
N ALA A 15 -35.34 -10.49 -28.68
CA ALA A 15 -34.51 -10.69 -27.48
C ALA A 15 -33.46 -9.57 -27.45
N ALA A 16 -33.64 -8.60 -26.57
CA ALA A 16 -32.60 -7.64 -26.26
C ALA A 16 -31.46 -8.40 -25.59
N LEU A 17 -30.38 -8.63 -26.32
CA LEU A 17 -29.12 -9.11 -25.76
C LEU A 17 -28.67 -8.08 -24.73
N ALA A 18 -28.68 -8.46 -23.45
CA ALA A 18 -28.17 -7.63 -22.37
C ALA A 18 -26.69 -7.31 -22.70
N GLN A 19 -26.41 -6.07 -22.99
CA GLN A 19 -25.03 -5.61 -23.18
C GLN A 19 -24.30 -5.75 -21.83
N PRO A 20 -23.05 -6.24 -21.82
CA PRO A 20 -22.29 -6.28 -20.57
C PRO A 20 -22.19 -4.87 -20.00
N LEU A 21 -22.37 -4.74 -18.67
CA LEU A 21 -22.28 -3.46 -17.94
C LEU A 21 -20.97 -2.72 -18.19
N VAL A 22 -19.90 -3.45 -18.50
CA VAL A 22 -18.59 -2.92 -18.87
C VAL A 22 -18.16 -3.54 -20.19
N ALA A 23 -17.96 -2.69 -21.20
CA ALA A 23 -17.45 -3.15 -22.49
C ALA A 23 -15.92 -3.27 -22.45
N GLU A 24 -15.38 -4.34 -23.03
CA GLU A 24 -13.95 -4.62 -23.02
C GLU A 24 -13.13 -3.58 -23.80
N ALA A 25 -13.61 -3.15 -24.98
CA ALA A 25 -12.84 -2.27 -25.84
C ALA A 25 -12.56 -0.88 -25.22
N PRO A 26 -13.52 -0.15 -24.63
CA PRO A 26 -13.23 1.06 -23.88
C PRO A 26 -12.29 0.84 -22.71
N LEU A 27 -12.49 -0.23 -21.94
CA LEU A 27 -11.61 -0.56 -20.82
C LEU A 27 -10.15 -0.76 -21.26
N ARG A 28 -9.93 -1.51 -22.36
CA ARG A 28 -8.60 -1.67 -22.94
C ARG A 28 -7.98 -0.36 -23.37
N ALA A 29 -8.77 0.52 -24.01
CA ALA A 29 -8.27 1.82 -24.45
C ALA A 29 -7.81 2.68 -23.26
N HIS A 30 -8.59 2.74 -22.17
CA HIS A 30 -8.20 3.45 -20.95
C HIS A 30 -6.94 2.86 -20.32
N LEU A 31 -6.86 1.53 -20.22
CA LEU A 31 -5.69 0.84 -19.67
C LEU A 31 -4.45 1.05 -20.55
N SER A 32 -4.57 0.95 -21.88
CA SER A 32 -3.44 1.15 -22.79
C SER A 32 -2.86 2.55 -22.63
N PHE A 33 -3.71 3.58 -22.56
CA PHE A 33 -3.25 4.95 -22.36
C PHE A 33 -2.60 5.13 -20.98
N LEU A 34 -3.29 4.68 -19.91
CA LEU A 34 -2.79 4.88 -18.55
C LEU A 34 -1.55 4.06 -18.22
N ALA A 35 -1.31 2.95 -18.92
CA ALA A 35 -0.12 2.10 -18.73
C ALA A 35 1.01 2.42 -19.71
N ASP A 36 0.84 3.45 -20.58
CA ASP A 36 1.85 3.82 -21.57
C ASP A 36 3.11 4.36 -20.90
N ASP A 37 4.28 3.97 -21.43
CA ASP A 37 5.58 4.40 -20.91
C ASP A 37 5.80 5.92 -21.04
N LEU A 38 5.11 6.59 -21.97
CA LEU A 38 5.11 8.04 -22.09
C LEU A 38 4.57 8.77 -20.86
N LEU A 39 3.84 8.07 -19.98
CA LEU A 39 3.40 8.61 -18.70
C LEU A 39 4.42 8.42 -17.56
N GLU A 40 5.62 7.90 -17.86
CA GLU A 40 6.75 7.86 -16.91
C GLU A 40 6.41 7.25 -15.55
N GLY A 41 5.50 6.23 -15.54
CA GLY A 41 5.01 5.59 -14.32
C GLY A 41 3.98 6.37 -13.50
N ARG A 42 3.57 7.56 -13.92
CA ARG A 42 2.52 8.39 -13.27
C ARG A 42 2.80 8.73 -11.81
N GLY A 43 4.06 8.95 -11.45
CA GLY A 43 4.45 9.32 -10.09
C GLY A 43 3.69 10.56 -9.60
N THR A 44 3.31 10.57 -8.33
CA THR A 44 2.63 11.70 -7.70
C THR A 44 3.52 12.94 -7.73
N GLY A 45 2.97 14.08 -8.22
CA GLY A 45 3.73 15.33 -8.38
C GLY A 45 4.76 15.29 -9.52
N GLN A 46 4.70 14.29 -10.39
CA GLN A 46 5.51 14.18 -11.59
C GLN A 46 4.68 14.46 -12.84
N ARG A 47 5.35 14.82 -13.95
CA ARG A 47 4.71 15.14 -15.22
C ARG A 47 3.74 14.05 -15.70
N GLY A 48 4.14 12.79 -15.63
CA GLY A 48 3.30 11.67 -16.04
C GLY A 48 2.06 11.52 -15.16
N GLY A 49 2.18 11.79 -13.86
CA GLY A 49 1.05 11.85 -12.93
C GLY A 49 0.06 12.96 -13.29
N ASP A 50 0.56 14.17 -13.59
CA ASP A 50 -0.29 15.29 -14.00
C ASP A 50 -1.02 15.02 -15.32
N LEU A 51 -0.37 14.37 -16.28
CA LEU A 51 -1.00 13.95 -17.55
C LEU A 51 -2.09 12.91 -17.32
N ALA A 52 -1.85 11.91 -16.46
CA ALA A 52 -2.84 10.92 -16.12
C ALA A 52 -4.07 11.55 -15.43
N VAL A 53 -3.85 12.46 -14.49
CA VAL A 53 -4.95 13.20 -13.83
C VAL A 53 -5.74 14.03 -14.85
N ARG A 54 -5.07 14.75 -15.76
CA ARG A 54 -5.77 15.50 -16.82
C ARG A 54 -6.59 14.60 -17.73
N TYR A 55 -6.08 13.42 -18.07
CA TYR A 55 -6.82 12.42 -18.81
C TYR A 55 -8.10 12.00 -18.07
N LEU A 56 -7.99 11.66 -16.78
CA LEU A 56 -9.12 11.27 -15.95
C LEU A 56 -10.19 12.37 -15.84
N GLU A 57 -9.78 13.64 -15.67
CA GLU A 57 -10.69 14.79 -15.70
C GLU A 57 -11.48 14.88 -17.01
N THR A 58 -10.78 14.70 -18.13
CA THR A 58 -11.39 14.72 -19.45
C THR A 58 -12.41 13.59 -19.60
N GLN A 59 -12.07 12.38 -19.16
CA GLN A 59 -12.98 11.24 -19.20
C GLN A 59 -14.19 11.43 -18.27
N ALA A 60 -13.99 11.99 -17.09
CA ALA A 60 -15.07 12.34 -16.17
C ALA A 60 -16.07 13.32 -16.82
N ALA A 61 -15.56 14.37 -17.49
CA ALA A 61 -16.40 15.32 -18.20
C ALA A 61 -17.14 14.68 -19.38
N VAL A 62 -16.47 13.83 -20.17
CA VAL A 62 -17.10 13.07 -21.28
C VAL A 62 -18.19 12.14 -20.77
N ALA A 63 -17.99 11.52 -19.60
CA ALA A 63 -19.00 10.68 -18.94
C ALA A 63 -20.16 11.46 -18.30
N GLY A 64 -20.15 12.81 -18.39
CA GLY A 64 -21.19 13.67 -17.82
C GLY A 64 -21.15 13.83 -16.31
N LEU A 65 -20.05 13.44 -15.63
CA LEU A 65 -19.88 13.70 -14.21
C LEU A 65 -19.79 15.21 -13.95
N GLN A 66 -20.36 15.64 -12.85
CA GLN A 66 -20.30 17.05 -12.47
C GLN A 66 -19.03 17.32 -11.66
N PRO A 67 -18.34 18.45 -11.89
CA PRO A 67 -17.21 18.85 -11.06
C PRO A 67 -17.66 19.20 -9.64
N LEU A 68 -16.71 19.38 -8.73
CA LEU A 68 -16.92 19.92 -7.40
C LEU A 68 -17.49 21.36 -7.47
N LYS A 69 -17.90 21.91 -6.33
CA LYS A 69 -18.53 23.24 -6.25
C LYS A 69 -17.65 24.39 -6.79
N ASP A 70 -16.32 24.21 -6.77
CA ASP A 70 -15.33 25.14 -7.32
C ASP A 70 -15.09 24.99 -8.82
N GLY A 71 -15.84 24.11 -9.50
CA GLY A 71 -15.67 23.81 -10.91
C GLY A 71 -14.51 22.85 -11.22
N SER A 72 -13.85 22.30 -10.21
CA SER A 72 -12.73 21.38 -10.36
C SER A 72 -13.16 19.93 -10.20
N TYR A 73 -12.49 19.01 -10.89
CA TYR A 73 -12.54 17.58 -10.62
C TYR A 73 -11.48 17.13 -9.61
N ARG A 74 -10.67 18.06 -9.07
CA ARG A 74 -9.53 17.78 -8.19
C ARG A 74 -9.79 18.25 -6.78
N GLN A 75 -9.39 17.42 -5.83
CA GLN A 75 -9.19 17.84 -4.45
C GLN A 75 -7.69 17.99 -4.20
N ALA A 76 -7.24 19.21 -3.92
CA ALA A 76 -5.83 19.46 -3.63
C ALA A 76 -5.44 18.90 -2.25
N LEU A 77 -4.32 18.18 -2.22
CA LEU A 77 -3.72 17.62 -1.02
C LEU A 77 -2.26 18.06 -0.95
N THR A 78 -1.78 18.38 0.24
CA THR A 78 -0.35 18.55 0.48
C THR A 78 0.24 17.21 0.87
N ILE A 79 1.19 16.70 0.08
CA ILE A 79 1.91 15.48 0.36
C ILE A 79 3.33 15.83 0.75
N VAL A 80 3.78 15.30 1.88
CA VAL A 80 5.16 15.44 2.34
C VAL A 80 5.90 14.14 2.01
N GLY A 81 6.96 14.26 1.22
CA GLY A 81 7.88 13.17 0.92
C GLY A 81 9.19 13.35 1.68
N SER A 82 9.87 12.23 1.96
CA SER A 82 11.24 12.24 2.47
C SER A 82 12.15 11.50 1.48
N LYS A 83 13.39 11.96 1.37
CA LYS A 83 14.42 11.31 0.55
C LYS A 83 15.70 11.18 1.37
N ALA A 84 16.24 9.96 1.42
CA ALA A 84 17.55 9.77 2.03
C ALA A 84 18.62 10.55 1.25
N LEU A 85 19.47 11.28 1.96
CA LEU A 85 20.60 11.97 1.37
C LEU A 85 21.79 11.00 1.25
N PRO A 86 22.72 11.22 0.31
CA PRO A 86 23.94 10.40 0.21
C PRO A 86 24.79 10.38 1.48
N SER A 87 24.69 11.44 2.30
CA SER A 87 25.36 11.57 3.61
C SER A 87 24.63 10.87 4.76
N SER A 88 23.43 10.34 4.51
CA SER A 88 22.67 9.66 5.57
C SER A 88 23.31 8.29 5.85
N THR A 89 23.60 8.02 7.12
CA THR A 89 24.24 6.80 7.57
C THR A 89 23.50 6.21 8.77
N VAL A 90 23.61 4.89 8.91
CA VAL A 90 23.17 4.15 10.11
C VAL A 90 24.32 3.29 10.57
N THR A 91 24.58 3.27 11.86
CA THR A 91 25.64 2.47 12.48
C THR A 91 25.08 1.75 13.71
N PHE A 92 25.36 0.48 13.81
CA PHE A 92 25.00 -0.34 14.99
C PHE A 92 26.28 -0.73 15.71
N SER A 93 26.31 -0.62 17.02
CA SER A 93 27.45 -1.01 17.86
C SER A 93 26.99 -1.95 18.96
N ALA A 94 27.67 -3.09 19.11
CA ALA A 94 27.41 -4.04 20.15
C ALA A 94 28.67 -4.86 20.47
N GLY A 95 29.02 -5.05 21.74
CA GLY A 95 30.14 -5.88 22.14
C GLY A 95 31.49 -5.49 21.54
N GLY A 96 31.74 -4.20 21.35
CA GLY A 96 32.97 -3.67 20.70
C GLY A 96 33.03 -3.86 19.19
N LYS A 97 31.97 -4.37 18.55
CA LYS A 97 31.84 -4.51 17.10
C LYS A 97 30.93 -3.42 16.54
N THR A 98 31.25 -2.95 15.35
CA THR A 98 30.45 -1.95 14.63
C THR A 98 30.02 -2.53 13.30
N LEU A 99 28.74 -2.31 12.94
CA LEU A 99 28.14 -2.65 11.66
C LEU A 99 27.60 -1.38 11.04
N SER A 100 27.98 -1.09 9.81
CA SER A 100 27.48 0.04 9.02
C SER A 100 26.89 -0.50 7.71
N PRO A 101 25.57 -0.77 7.68
CA PRO A 101 24.92 -1.30 6.50
C PRO A 101 24.90 -0.27 5.37
N ALA A 102 25.09 -0.74 4.13
CA ALA A 102 25.08 0.09 2.95
C ALA A 102 23.63 0.40 2.52
N PHE A 103 23.35 1.70 2.32
CA PHE A 103 22.02 2.13 1.83
C PHE A 103 21.72 1.56 0.44
N GLY A 104 20.48 1.11 0.24
CA GLY A 104 20.00 0.46 -0.99
C GLY A 104 20.35 -1.03 -1.07
N LYS A 105 21.50 -1.45 -0.51
CA LYS A 105 21.93 -2.84 -0.53
C LYS A 105 21.47 -3.63 0.70
N ASP A 106 21.76 -3.10 1.88
CA ASP A 106 21.53 -3.78 3.14
C ASP A 106 20.36 -3.16 3.93
N ILE A 107 20.09 -1.88 3.71
CA ILE A 107 19.08 -1.10 4.41
C ILE A 107 18.52 0.00 3.51
N VAL A 108 17.24 0.31 3.67
CA VAL A 108 16.62 1.55 3.21
C VAL A 108 15.97 2.24 4.40
N PHE A 109 16.02 3.55 4.45
CA PHE A 109 15.43 4.32 5.54
C PHE A 109 15.01 5.71 5.09
N GLY A 110 14.14 6.34 5.87
CA GLY A 110 13.67 7.70 5.68
C GLY A 110 13.12 8.28 6.97
N ALA A 111 13.00 9.59 7.02
CA ALA A 111 12.35 10.30 8.12
C ALA A 111 10.86 10.46 7.81
N ALA A 112 9.99 9.96 8.68
CA ALA A 112 8.53 10.03 8.51
C ALA A 112 7.87 11.19 9.30
N ASN A 113 8.66 12.02 10.01
CA ASN A 113 8.16 13.02 10.94
C ASN A 113 8.12 14.46 10.38
N GLY A 114 8.37 14.62 9.06
CA GLY A 114 8.39 15.92 8.39
C GLY A 114 9.58 16.83 8.75
N GLN A 115 10.55 16.33 9.52
CA GLN A 115 11.76 17.10 9.84
C GLN A 115 12.75 17.05 8.66
N GLN A 116 13.50 18.14 8.47
CA GLN A 116 14.51 18.20 7.40
C GLN A 116 15.70 17.28 7.66
N THR A 117 16.04 17.06 8.92
CA THR A 117 17.12 16.16 9.32
C THR A 117 16.72 15.43 10.59
N VAL A 118 16.98 14.13 10.63
CA VAL A 118 16.80 13.29 11.82
C VAL A 118 18.15 12.67 12.17
N ALA A 119 18.57 12.84 13.41
CA ALA A 119 19.73 12.17 13.98
C ALA A 119 19.38 11.75 15.41
N PHE A 120 19.68 10.53 15.78
CA PHE A 120 19.53 10.04 17.14
C PHE A 120 20.50 8.88 17.40
N ASP A 121 20.82 8.69 18.66
CA ASP A 121 21.50 7.52 19.20
C ASP A 121 20.56 6.86 20.20
N ALA A 122 20.26 5.58 20.02
CA ALA A 122 19.28 4.88 20.82
C ALA A 122 19.62 3.41 21.02
N PRO A 123 19.30 2.83 22.19
CA PRO A 123 19.37 1.39 22.37
C PRO A 123 18.47 0.65 21.38
N VAL A 124 18.92 -0.52 20.94
CA VAL A 124 18.19 -1.37 20.00
C VAL A 124 17.48 -2.49 20.74
N VAL A 125 16.21 -2.72 20.40
CA VAL A 125 15.41 -3.83 20.96
C VAL A 125 14.79 -4.61 19.82
N PHE A 126 14.92 -5.93 19.83
CA PHE A 126 14.17 -6.82 18.95
C PHE A 126 12.85 -7.22 19.60
N ALA A 127 11.74 -6.98 18.93
CA ALA A 127 10.38 -7.20 19.42
C ALA A 127 9.59 -8.20 18.56
N GLY A 128 10.22 -9.27 18.09
CA GLY A 128 9.55 -10.31 17.31
C GLY A 128 8.79 -9.74 16.11
N TYR A 129 7.49 -10.02 16.03
CA TYR A 129 6.60 -9.41 15.03
C TYR A 129 6.08 -8.02 15.45
N GLY A 130 6.36 -7.58 16.69
CA GLY A 130 5.90 -6.30 17.20
C GLY A 130 4.38 -6.19 17.28
N ILE A 131 3.72 -7.23 17.70
CA ILE A 131 2.26 -7.34 17.74
C ILE A 131 1.77 -7.35 19.19
N ARG A 132 0.72 -6.55 19.43
CA ARG A 132 -0.13 -6.65 20.60
C ARG A 132 -1.56 -6.91 20.14
N ALA A 133 -2.03 -8.16 20.31
CA ALA A 133 -3.33 -8.66 19.90
C ALA A 133 -3.95 -9.45 21.07
N PRO A 134 -4.66 -8.77 21.99
CA PRO A 134 -5.28 -9.43 23.15
C PRO A 134 -6.26 -10.54 22.76
N GLU A 135 -6.97 -10.39 21.65
CA GLU A 135 -7.91 -11.38 21.11
C GLU A 135 -7.21 -12.68 20.66
N GLU A 136 -5.95 -12.59 20.27
CA GLU A 136 -5.10 -13.73 19.91
C GLU A 136 -4.25 -14.21 21.11
N ASN A 137 -4.43 -13.59 22.29
CA ASN A 137 -3.58 -13.81 23.46
C ASN A 137 -2.09 -13.65 23.12
N TRP A 138 -1.77 -12.59 22.33
CA TRP A 138 -0.42 -12.33 21.82
C TRP A 138 0.10 -10.95 22.25
N ASP A 139 1.28 -10.91 22.83
CA ASP A 139 2.01 -9.68 23.15
C ASP A 139 3.52 -9.93 22.98
N ASP A 140 4.11 -9.39 21.90
CA ASP A 140 5.55 -9.48 21.65
C ASP A 140 6.37 -8.58 22.57
N PHE A 141 5.76 -7.57 23.16
CA PHE A 141 6.48 -6.60 23.99
C PHE A 141 6.66 -7.08 25.43
N LYS A 142 5.71 -7.84 25.96
CA LYS A 142 5.79 -8.46 27.32
C LYS A 142 6.20 -7.48 28.43
N GLY A 143 5.71 -6.23 28.33
CA GLY A 143 6.02 -5.17 29.29
C GLY A 143 7.39 -4.50 29.11
N VAL A 144 8.13 -4.79 28.04
CA VAL A 144 9.37 -4.07 27.72
C VAL A 144 9.05 -2.63 27.35
N ASP A 145 9.69 -1.68 28.05
CA ASP A 145 9.61 -0.27 27.71
C ASP A 145 10.35 0.00 26.38
N LEU A 146 9.66 0.54 25.39
CA LEU A 146 10.22 0.88 24.08
C LEU A 146 10.47 2.37 23.89
N LYS A 147 10.12 3.19 24.90
CA LYS A 147 10.26 4.63 24.80
C LYS A 147 11.71 5.04 24.50
N GLY A 148 11.87 5.82 23.44
CA GLY A 148 13.18 6.33 23.01
C GLY A 148 14.13 5.26 22.43
N LYS A 149 13.67 4.04 22.15
CA LYS A 149 14.51 2.96 21.60
C LYS A 149 14.26 2.78 20.10
N LEU A 150 15.25 2.24 19.40
CA LEU A 150 15.10 1.74 18.04
C LEU A 150 14.58 0.31 18.10
N VAL A 151 13.41 0.06 17.53
CA VAL A 151 12.77 -1.26 17.61
C VAL A 151 12.94 -2.00 16.29
N ILE A 152 13.44 -3.23 16.36
CA ILE A 152 13.54 -4.13 15.21
C ILE A 152 12.36 -5.10 15.27
N MET A 153 11.61 -5.21 14.18
CA MET A 153 10.44 -6.09 14.05
C MET A 153 10.50 -6.87 12.76
N MET A 154 9.87 -8.04 12.73
CA MET A 154 9.68 -8.81 11.51
C MET A 154 8.45 -8.30 10.74
N VAL A 155 8.55 -8.29 9.42
CA VAL A 155 7.40 -8.10 8.53
C VAL A 155 6.48 -9.32 8.61
N ASN A 156 5.19 -9.13 8.36
CA ASN A 156 4.15 -10.15 8.48
C ASN A 156 3.71 -10.40 9.94
N ASP A 157 2.84 -11.37 10.11
CA ASP A 157 2.39 -11.90 11.40
C ASP A 157 2.92 -13.33 11.63
N PRO A 158 2.80 -13.85 12.84
CA PRO A 158 3.26 -15.19 13.15
C PRO A 158 2.65 -16.22 12.22
N GLN A 159 3.47 -17.08 11.66
CA GLN A 159 3.00 -18.14 10.79
C GLN A 159 2.18 -19.18 11.57
N PRO A 160 1.10 -19.73 10.98
CA PRO A 160 0.30 -20.74 11.62
C PRO A 160 1.11 -22.00 11.93
N THR A 161 0.85 -22.60 13.08
CA THR A 161 1.39 -23.90 13.46
C THR A 161 0.30 -24.97 13.34
N VAL A 162 0.68 -26.25 13.44
CA VAL A 162 -0.29 -27.35 13.45
C VAL A 162 -1.29 -27.21 14.61
N ALA A 163 -0.81 -26.77 15.77
CA ALA A 163 -1.65 -26.57 16.97
C ALA A 163 -2.53 -25.31 16.90
N GLU A 164 -2.13 -24.31 16.09
CA GLU A 164 -2.74 -22.99 16.03
C GLU A 164 -2.94 -22.57 14.55
N ALA A 165 -3.59 -23.44 13.80
CA ALA A 165 -3.74 -23.29 12.35
C ALA A 165 -4.53 -22.03 11.93
N ASN A 166 -5.39 -21.51 12.80
CA ASN A 166 -6.24 -20.34 12.53
C ASN A 166 -5.76 -19.05 13.21
N ARG A 167 -4.68 -19.09 13.99
CA ARG A 167 -4.11 -17.90 14.63
C ARG A 167 -3.75 -16.87 13.55
N PHE A 168 -4.04 -15.59 13.79
CA PHE A 168 -3.88 -14.50 12.83
C PHE A 168 -4.45 -14.81 11.43
N ALA A 169 -5.65 -15.42 11.39
CA ALA A 169 -6.32 -15.86 10.16
C ALA A 169 -5.49 -16.87 9.33
N GLY A 170 -4.63 -17.65 9.96
CA GLY A 170 -3.86 -18.72 9.34
C GLY A 170 -2.81 -18.20 8.36
N LYS A 171 -2.93 -18.55 7.08
CA LYS A 171 -1.97 -18.13 6.03
C LYS A 171 -2.25 -16.74 5.45
N SER A 172 -3.34 -16.09 5.86
CA SER A 172 -3.70 -14.76 5.35
C SER A 172 -2.94 -13.68 6.11
N LEU A 173 -2.48 -12.66 5.39
CA LEU A 173 -1.88 -11.48 6.02
C LEU A 173 -2.97 -10.67 6.71
N THR A 174 -2.90 -10.54 8.02
CA THR A 174 -3.79 -9.67 8.80
C THR A 174 -3.30 -8.22 8.81
N TYR A 175 -4.07 -7.32 9.44
CA TYR A 175 -3.61 -5.95 9.66
C TYR A 175 -2.34 -5.89 10.52
N TYR A 176 -2.20 -6.81 11.47
CA TYR A 176 -1.02 -6.92 12.33
C TYR A 176 0.28 -7.18 11.56
N GLY A 177 0.21 -7.90 10.44
CA GLY A 177 1.37 -8.19 9.60
C GLY A 177 1.82 -7.04 8.71
N ARG A 178 0.99 -5.98 8.57
CA ARG A 178 1.28 -4.86 7.66
C ARG A 178 2.33 -3.91 8.24
N TRP A 179 3.12 -3.33 7.37
CA TRP A 179 4.13 -2.32 7.73
C TRP A 179 3.52 -1.14 8.47
N VAL A 180 2.35 -0.65 8.03
CA VAL A 180 1.63 0.45 8.67
C VAL A 180 1.37 0.14 10.14
N TYR A 181 0.87 -1.05 10.47
CA TYR A 181 0.64 -1.45 11.85
C TYR A 181 1.93 -1.40 12.68
N LYS A 182 3.07 -1.90 12.12
CA LYS A 182 4.36 -1.92 12.82
C LYS A 182 4.81 -0.49 13.19
N TYR A 183 4.71 0.44 12.24
CA TYR A 183 5.05 1.85 12.49
C TYR A 183 4.10 2.50 13.50
N GLU A 184 2.80 2.27 13.38
CA GLU A 184 1.81 2.81 14.31
C GLU A 184 1.99 2.24 15.73
N GLU A 185 2.24 0.94 15.86
CA GLU A 185 2.45 0.32 17.17
C GLU A 185 3.72 0.83 17.84
N ALA A 186 4.83 0.93 17.12
CA ALA A 186 6.05 1.51 17.63
C ALA A 186 5.87 2.98 18.07
N LEU A 187 5.12 3.77 17.30
CA LEU A 187 4.76 5.13 17.67
C LEU A 187 3.93 5.16 18.96
N ARG A 188 2.92 4.30 19.09
CA ARG A 188 2.09 4.18 20.32
C ARG A 188 2.94 3.83 21.54
N GLN A 189 3.99 3.02 21.36
CA GLN A 189 4.94 2.64 22.39
C GLN A 189 6.03 3.70 22.66
N GLY A 190 6.04 4.81 21.90
CA GLY A 190 7.01 5.90 22.08
C GLY A 190 8.42 5.57 21.57
N ALA A 191 8.58 4.64 20.66
CA ALA A 191 9.86 4.30 20.06
C ALA A 191 10.48 5.48 19.31
N ALA A 192 11.82 5.59 19.31
CA ALA A 192 12.54 6.62 18.56
C ALA A 192 12.59 6.30 17.05
N GLY A 193 12.51 5.03 16.69
CA GLY A 193 12.49 4.56 15.32
C GLY A 193 12.17 3.09 15.21
N VAL A 194 11.93 2.64 13.97
CA VAL A 194 11.60 1.24 13.66
C VAL A 194 12.45 0.75 12.49
N LEU A 195 12.92 -0.47 12.62
CA LEU A 195 13.51 -1.24 11.52
C LEU A 195 12.67 -2.49 11.29
N LEU A 196 12.27 -2.70 10.04
CA LEU A 196 11.56 -3.90 9.64
C LEU A 196 12.51 -4.87 8.96
N ILE A 197 12.59 -6.10 9.47
CA ILE A 197 13.33 -7.18 8.83
C ILE A 197 12.52 -7.63 7.61
N HIS A 198 13.06 -7.36 6.43
CA HIS A 198 12.48 -7.77 5.16
C HIS A 198 13.07 -9.11 4.71
N THR A 199 12.23 -10.06 4.40
CA THR A 199 12.59 -11.26 3.64
C THR A 199 11.59 -11.43 2.50
N THR A 200 12.01 -12.02 1.38
CA THR A 200 11.10 -12.30 0.26
C THR A 200 9.89 -13.12 0.71
N ALA A 201 10.08 -14.06 1.62
CA ALA A 201 8.99 -14.91 2.12
C ALA A 201 7.99 -14.10 2.98
N SER A 202 8.47 -13.23 3.87
CA SER A 202 7.59 -12.46 4.75
C SER A 202 6.91 -11.29 4.06
N ALA A 203 7.57 -10.64 3.11
CA ALA A 203 7.04 -9.48 2.40
C ALA A 203 6.28 -9.84 1.11
N SER A 204 6.44 -11.07 0.60
CA SER A 204 5.87 -11.54 -0.68
C SER A 204 6.47 -10.88 -1.93
N TYR A 205 7.59 -10.15 -1.80
CA TYR A 205 8.34 -9.54 -2.90
C TYR A 205 9.82 -9.41 -2.55
N PRO A 206 10.72 -9.36 -3.56
CA PRO A 206 12.16 -9.32 -3.33
C PRO A 206 12.64 -7.97 -2.79
N TRP A 207 13.84 -7.94 -2.22
CA TRP A 207 14.49 -6.74 -1.68
C TRP A 207 14.63 -5.61 -2.72
N SER A 208 14.76 -5.93 -4.01
CA SER A 208 14.82 -4.94 -5.09
C SER A 208 13.60 -4.01 -5.22
N VAL A 209 12.50 -4.30 -4.52
CA VAL A 209 11.31 -3.42 -4.53
C VAL A 209 11.47 -2.24 -3.57
N PRO A 210 11.91 -2.40 -2.30
CA PRO A 210 12.15 -1.27 -1.41
C PRO A 210 13.51 -0.59 -1.59
N ALA A 211 14.49 -1.25 -2.24
CA ALA A 211 15.88 -0.79 -2.42
C ALA A 211 16.08 0.29 -3.49
#